data_e01d16cbdc797d432972f828e7a37e87
#
_entry.id   e01d16cbdc797d432972f828e7a37e87
#
_cell.length_a   1.000
_cell.length_b   1.000
_cell.length_c   1.000
_cell.angle_alpha   90.00
_cell.angle_beta   90.00
_cell.angle_gamma   90.00
#
_symmetry.space_group_name_H-M   'P 1'
#
loop_
_entity.id
_entity.type
_entity.pdbx_description
1 polymer ?
#
loop_
_entity_poly.entity_id
_entity_poly.type
_entity_poly.pdbx_seq_one_letter_code
_entity_poly.pdbx_strand_id
1 'polypeptide(L)'
;MFRALIGDLFESQAQTLVNTVNCVGVMGKGVAEQFKRRFPEMFEDYKSRTDRKALRLGEPYLYRDSSGVQIVNFPTKDHWRSPSRLADVERGLDYLAAHAAGWEITSLALPPLGCGNGGLEWSEVGPLIYQKLHDLPIDIELFAPYGTPKQQLTEEFLSAPSQMSLEGRGRKHVPLRPEWVVLMEVLRELEAQPYASPVGRTIFQKIS
;
A
#
# COMPACT_ATOMS: atom_id res chain seq x y z
N MET A 1 13.21 -16.05 -7.65
CA MET A 1 14.03 -15.48 -6.54
C MET A 1 13.29 -14.31 -5.91
N PHE A 2 13.22 -14.18 -4.55
CA PHE A 2 12.57 -13.05 -3.87
C PHE A 2 13.63 -12.12 -3.26
N ARG A 3 13.53 -10.80 -3.46
CA ARG A 3 14.45 -9.80 -2.91
C ARG A 3 13.66 -8.59 -2.39
N ALA A 4 13.92 -8.16 -1.15
CA ALA A 4 13.46 -6.88 -0.64
C ALA A 4 14.58 -5.84 -0.76
N LEU A 5 14.26 -4.65 -1.24
CA LEU A 5 15.23 -3.58 -1.51
C LEU A 5 14.63 -2.19 -1.30
N ILE A 6 15.49 -1.19 -1.22
CA ILE A 6 15.09 0.23 -1.20
C ILE A 6 15.55 0.86 -2.52
N GLY A 7 14.65 1.56 -3.22
CA GLY A 7 14.98 2.19 -4.48
C GLY A 7 13.75 2.74 -5.19
N ASP A 8 13.93 3.13 -6.44
CA ASP A 8 12.83 3.53 -7.32
C ASP A 8 12.30 2.29 -8.06
N LEU A 9 11.02 2.01 -7.89
CA LEU A 9 10.32 0.92 -8.59
C LEU A 9 10.50 0.97 -10.11
N PHE A 10 10.62 2.16 -10.66
CA PHE A 10 10.74 2.37 -12.10
C PHE A 10 12.16 2.13 -12.65
N GLU A 11 13.14 1.88 -11.78
CA GLU A 11 14.48 1.42 -12.18
C GLU A 11 14.56 -0.11 -12.28
N SER A 12 13.51 -0.82 -11.83
CA SER A 12 13.42 -2.27 -11.96
C SER A 12 13.40 -2.72 -13.41
N GLN A 13 14.08 -3.84 -13.69
CA GLN A 13 14.05 -4.53 -14.98
C GLN A 13 13.01 -5.66 -15.02
N ALA A 14 12.14 -5.75 -14.02
CA ALA A 14 11.08 -6.73 -14.01
C ALA A 14 10.10 -6.50 -15.17
N GLN A 15 9.61 -7.60 -15.75
CA GLN A 15 8.62 -7.58 -16.82
C GLN A 15 7.32 -6.88 -16.37
N THR A 16 6.95 -7.07 -15.12
CA THR A 16 5.68 -6.59 -14.57
C THR A 16 5.91 -5.66 -13.39
N LEU A 17 5.31 -4.48 -13.43
CA LEU A 17 5.31 -3.51 -12.35
C LEU A 17 3.94 -3.47 -11.66
N VAL A 18 3.92 -3.39 -10.33
CA VAL A 18 2.67 -3.26 -9.57
C VAL A 18 2.41 -1.80 -9.23
N ASN A 19 1.24 -1.31 -9.63
CA ASN A 19 0.73 0.02 -9.33
C ASN A 19 -0.36 -0.05 -8.26
N THR A 20 -0.22 0.68 -7.16
CA THR A 20 -1.26 0.75 -6.12
C THR A 20 -2.32 1.77 -6.48
N VAL A 21 -3.58 1.33 -6.59
CA VAL A 21 -4.70 2.17 -7.02
C VAL A 21 -5.85 2.19 -6.02
N ASN A 22 -6.83 3.07 -6.24
CA ASN A 22 -8.12 3.06 -5.56
C ASN A 22 -9.23 2.66 -6.56
N CYS A 23 -10.47 2.50 -6.07
CA CYS A 23 -11.60 2.09 -6.91
C CYS A 23 -12.39 3.26 -7.51
N VAL A 24 -11.93 4.53 -7.35
CA VAL A 24 -12.67 5.73 -7.78
C VAL A 24 -11.94 6.58 -8.84
N GLY A 25 -10.92 6.04 -9.48
CA GLY A 25 -10.31 6.68 -10.66
C GLY A 25 -9.32 7.81 -10.37
N VAL A 26 -8.73 7.89 -9.18
CA VAL A 26 -7.81 8.96 -8.80
C VAL A 26 -6.37 8.46 -8.68
N MET A 27 -5.48 9.00 -9.50
CA MET A 27 -4.01 8.81 -9.43
C MET A 27 -3.35 10.19 -9.27
N GLY A 28 -3.37 10.74 -8.06
CA GLY A 28 -2.93 12.12 -7.79
C GLY A 28 -1.72 12.24 -6.86
N LYS A 29 -1.19 11.14 -6.32
CA LYS A 29 -0.05 11.17 -5.39
C LYS A 29 0.75 9.86 -5.43
N GLY A 30 2.02 9.95 -5.02
CA GLY A 30 2.89 8.79 -4.81
C GLY A 30 3.17 8.01 -6.09
N VAL A 31 3.30 6.68 -5.96
CA VAL A 31 3.62 5.80 -7.08
C VAL A 31 2.55 5.84 -8.18
N ALA A 32 1.27 5.92 -7.83
CA ALA A 32 0.19 5.97 -8.82
C ALA A 32 0.26 7.22 -9.73
N GLU A 33 0.64 8.38 -9.18
CA GLU A 33 0.85 9.58 -9.98
C GLU A 33 1.99 9.40 -10.99
N GLN A 34 3.07 8.74 -10.59
CA GLN A 34 4.20 8.44 -11.49
C GLN A 34 3.78 7.47 -12.60
N PHE A 35 3.00 6.44 -12.27
CA PHE A 35 2.43 5.53 -13.28
C PHE A 35 1.55 6.29 -14.28
N LYS A 36 0.67 7.17 -13.82
CA LYS A 36 -0.17 8.01 -14.68
C LYS A 36 0.65 8.84 -15.67
N ARG A 37 1.77 9.41 -15.21
CA ARG A 37 2.65 10.24 -16.06
C ARG A 37 3.42 9.41 -17.09
N ARG A 38 3.87 8.21 -16.71
CA ARG A 38 4.69 7.34 -17.56
C ARG A 38 3.86 6.51 -18.53
N PHE A 39 2.65 6.12 -18.12
CA PHE A 39 1.73 5.24 -18.85
C PHE A 39 0.34 5.86 -18.96
N PRO A 40 0.16 6.91 -19.77
CA PRO A 40 -1.11 7.63 -19.88
C PRO A 40 -2.25 6.72 -20.39
N GLU A 41 -1.98 5.81 -21.32
CA GLU A 41 -2.98 4.88 -21.84
C GLU A 41 -3.47 3.90 -20.76
N MET A 42 -2.59 3.42 -19.88
CA MET A 42 -2.97 2.64 -18.71
C MET A 42 -3.90 3.43 -17.78
N PHE A 43 -3.63 4.71 -17.61
CA PHE A 43 -4.50 5.57 -16.79
C PHE A 43 -5.90 5.71 -17.40
N GLU A 44 -6.02 5.84 -18.72
CA GLU A 44 -7.32 5.91 -19.42
C GLU A 44 -8.08 4.57 -19.28
N ASP A 45 -7.41 3.41 -19.44
CA ASP A 45 -8.03 2.09 -19.16
C ASP A 45 -8.51 2.00 -17.71
N TYR A 46 -7.66 2.38 -16.76
CA TYR A 46 -8.03 2.39 -15.34
C TYR A 46 -9.25 3.28 -15.08
N LYS A 47 -9.26 4.51 -15.63
CA LYS A 47 -10.36 5.46 -15.51
C LYS A 47 -11.65 4.87 -16.08
N SER A 48 -11.60 4.32 -17.29
CA SER A 48 -12.73 3.65 -17.94
C SER A 48 -13.30 2.50 -17.09
N ARG A 49 -12.43 1.69 -16.44
CA ARG A 49 -12.87 0.62 -15.54
C ARG A 49 -13.55 1.16 -14.28
N THR A 50 -13.03 2.24 -13.69
CA THR A 50 -13.65 2.86 -12.51
C THR A 50 -15.00 3.48 -12.83
N ASP A 51 -15.14 4.15 -13.97
CA ASP A 51 -16.40 4.76 -14.41
C ASP A 51 -17.50 3.69 -14.61
N ARG A 52 -17.11 2.50 -15.05
CA ARG A 52 -18.01 1.33 -15.18
C ARG A 52 -18.17 0.53 -13.88
N LYS A 53 -17.56 0.97 -12.76
CA LYS A 53 -17.56 0.26 -11.48
C LYS A 53 -17.05 -1.19 -11.58
N ALA A 54 -16.09 -1.43 -12.47
CA ALA A 54 -15.52 -2.75 -12.71
C ALA A 54 -14.35 -3.09 -11.77
N LEU A 55 -13.86 -2.13 -10.98
CA LEU A 55 -12.78 -2.36 -10.03
C LEU A 55 -13.32 -2.73 -8.65
N ARG A 56 -12.68 -3.71 -8.01
CA ARG A 56 -13.01 -4.17 -6.68
C ARG A 56 -11.76 -4.32 -5.83
N LEU A 57 -11.87 -4.04 -4.54
CA LEU A 57 -10.82 -4.34 -3.58
C LEU A 57 -10.50 -5.83 -3.56
N GLY A 58 -9.21 -6.17 -3.55
CA GLY A 58 -8.76 -7.55 -3.55
C GLY A 58 -8.80 -8.25 -4.91
N GLU A 59 -9.12 -7.52 -6.00
CA GLU A 59 -9.13 -8.02 -7.36
C GLU A 59 -8.21 -7.16 -8.26
N PRO A 60 -6.88 -7.33 -8.20
CA PRO A 60 -5.96 -6.68 -9.13
C PRO A 60 -6.17 -7.14 -10.56
N TYR A 61 -5.81 -6.31 -11.53
CA TYR A 61 -5.90 -6.66 -12.93
C TYR A 61 -4.64 -6.28 -13.70
N LEU A 62 -4.35 -7.03 -14.76
CA LEU A 62 -3.22 -6.80 -15.63
C LEU A 62 -3.59 -5.85 -16.78
N TYR A 63 -2.74 -4.84 -17.00
CA TYR A 63 -2.69 -4.02 -18.21
C TYR A 63 -1.38 -4.31 -18.95
N ARG A 64 -1.44 -4.44 -20.27
CA ARG A 64 -0.28 -4.58 -21.13
C ARG A 64 -0.08 -3.29 -21.91
N ASP A 65 1.03 -2.61 -21.66
CA ASP A 65 1.38 -1.38 -22.36
C ASP A 65 1.93 -1.66 -23.76
N SER A 66 1.77 -0.70 -24.66
CA SER A 66 2.30 -0.79 -26.04
C SER A 66 3.84 -0.88 -26.10
N SER A 67 4.53 -0.43 -25.06
CA SER A 67 5.99 -0.58 -24.91
C SER A 67 6.43 -2.00 -24.53
N GLY A 68 5.51 -2.90 -24.22
CA GLY A 68 5.77 -4.27 -23.75
C GLY A 68 5.85 -4.42 -22.24
N VAL A 69 5.79 -3.32 -21.48
CA VAL A 69 5.72 -3.36 -20.02
C VAL A 69 4.34 -3.87 -19.57
N GLN A 70 4.34 -4.78 -18.62
CA GLN A 70 3.12 -5.23 -17.96
C GLN A 70 2.91 -4.44 -16.67
N ILE A 71 1.66 -4.04 -16.39
CA ILE A 71 1.31 -3.28 -15.19
C ILE A 71 0.14 -3.97 -14.50
N VAL A 72 0.36 -4.42 -13.27
CA VAL A 72 -0.72 -4.90 -12.41
C VAL A 72 -1.27 -3.73 -11.61
N ASN A 73 -2.46 -3.26 -11.95
CA ASN A 73 -3.19 -2.29 -11.13
C ASN A 73 -3.81 -3.01 -9.93
N PHE A 74 -3.31 -2.70 -8.73
CA PHE A 74 -3.64 -3.37 -7.48
C PHE A 74 -4.49 -2.45 -6.59
N PRO A 75 -5.81 -2.66 -6.47
CA PRO A 75 -6.69 -1.85 -5.63
C PRO A 75 -6.40 -2.08 -4.14
N THR A 76 -5.76 -1.10 -3.49
CA THR A 76 -5.46 -1.11 -2.05
C THR A 76 -6.45 -0.32 -1.23
N LYS A 77 -7.33 0.45 -1.89
CA LYS A 77 -8.33 1.33 -1.26
C LYS A 77 -9.61 1.37 -2.09
N ASP A 78 -10.72 1.45 -1.40
CA ASP A 78 -11.99 1.76 -2.05
C ASP A 78 -12.01 3.23 -2.55
N HIS A 79 -11.70 4.16 -1.66
CA HIS A 79 -11.63 5.59 -1.98
C HIS A 79 -10.26 6.16 -1.62
N TRP A 80 -9.76 7.16 -2.37
CA TRP A 80 -8.42 7.74 -2.16
C TRP A 80 -8.21 8.37 -0.77
N ARG A 81 -9.29 8.78 -0.09
CA ARG A 81 -9.26 9.31 1.29
C ARG A 81 -9.28 8.22 2.37
N SER A 82 -9.72 7.02 2.01
CA SER A 82 -9.82 5.92 2.97
C SER A 82 -8.44 5.35 3.30
N PRO A 83 -8.23 4.82 4.51
CA PRO A 83 -7.05 4.01 4.79
C PRO A 83 -7.10 2.69 4.02
N SER A 84 -5.94 2.10 3.76
CA SER A 84 -5.85 0.71 3.30
C SER A 84 -6.12 -0.24 4.47
N ARG A 85 -6.63 -1.44 4.17
CA ARG A 85 -6.81 -2.51 5.15
C ARG A 85 -5.94 -3.69 4.77
N LEU A 86 -5.27 -4.27 5.75
CA LEU A 86 -4.38 -5.40 5.51
C LEU A 86 -5.11 -6.60 4.86
N ALA A 87 -6.34 -6.86 5.30
CA ALA A 87 -7.17 -7.93 4.72
C ALA A 87 -7.52 -7.71 3.24
N ASP A 88 -7.63 -6.46 2.77
CA ASP A 88 -7.87 -6.16 1.35
C ASP A 88 -6.59 -6.36 0.53
N VAL A 89 -5.42 -6.03 1.11
CA VAL A 89 -4.12 -6.33 0.52
C VAL A 89 -3.90 -7.83 0.45
N GLU A 90 -4.21 -8.57 1.51
CA GLU A 90 -4.10 -10.03 1.56
C GLU A 90 -4.90 -10.70 0.45
N ARG A 91 -6.19 -10.35 0.32
CA ARG A 91 -7.04 -10.89 -0.78
C ARG A 91 -6.48 -10.58 -2.15
N GLY A 92 -5.96 -9.35 -2.34
CA GLY A 92 -5.33 -8.97 -3.61
C GLY A 92 -4.06 -9.74 -3.92
N LEU A 93 -3.27 -10.08 -2.91
CA LEU A 93 -2.08 -10.93 -3.06
C LEU A 93 -2.46 -12.37 -3.40
N ASP A 94 -3.48 -12.93 -2.75
CA ASP A 94 -4.00 -14.26 -3.08
C ASP A 94 -4.53 -14.30 -4.53
N TYR A 95 -5.23 -13.24 -4.95
CA TYR A 95 -5.72 -13.11 -6.32
C TYR A 95 -4.56 -13.02 -7.32
N LEU A 96 -3.55 -12.17 -7.03
CA LEU A 96 -2.36 -12.03 -7.86
C LEU A 96 -1.61 -13.36 -8.00
N ALA A 97 -1.38 -14.06 -6.89
CA ALA A 97 -0.70 -15.35 -6.89
C ALA A 97 -1.44 -16.39 -7.75
N ALA A 98 -2.77 -16.44 -7.64
CA ALA A 98 -3.59 -17.38 -8.42
C ALA A 98 -3.60 -17.07 -9.93
N HIS A 99 -3.39 -15.81 -10.31
CA HIS A 99 -3.47 -15.39 -11.72
C HIS A 99 -2.12 -15.16 -12.38
N ALA A 100 -1.03 -15.12 -11.63
CA ALA A 100 0.31 -14.79 -12.13
C ALA A 100 0.72 -15.65 -13.33
N ALA A 101 0.50 -16.97 -13.26
CA ALA A 101 0.79 -17.89 -14.36
C ALA A 101 -0.09 -17.61 -15.60
N GLY A 102 -1.39 -17.42 -15.41
CA GLY A 102 -2.33 -17.10 -16.50
C GLY A 102 -2.07 -15.73 -17.14
N TRP A 103 -1.44 -14.81 -16.40
CA TRP A 103 -0.99 -13.53 -16.91
C TRP A 103 0.41 -13.57 -17.53
N GLU A 104 1.05 -14.73 -17.52
CA GLU A 104 2.39 -14.94 -18.07
C GLU A 104 3.45 -14.04 -17.40
N ILE A 105 3.30 -13.81 -16.08
CA ILE A 105 4.26 -13.04 -15.31
C ILE A 105 5.50 -13.89 -15.06
N THR A 106 6.66 -13.39 -15.48
CA THR A 106 7.96 -14.05 -15.30
C THR A 106 8.83 -13.34 -14.26
N SER A 107 8.59 -12.05 -14.06
CA SER A 107 9.22 -11.26 -13.00
C SER A 107 8.31 -10.12 -12.58
N LEU A 108 8.37 -9.74 -11.29
CA LEU A 108 7.43 -8.82 -10.67
C LEU A 108 8.16 -7.83 -9.77
N ALA A 109 7.89 -6.54 -9.93
CA ALA A 109 8.33 -5.50 -9.02
C ALA A 109 7.13 -4.88 -8.30
N LEU A 110 7.16 -4.90 -6.96
CA LEU A 110 6.07 -4.40 -6.12
C LEU A 110 6.52 -3.24 -5.23
N PRO A 111 5.70 -2.18 -5.11
CA PRO A 111 5.87 -1.18 -4.06
C PRO A 111 5.37 -1.73 -2.71
N PRO A 112 5.62 -1.04 -1.59
CA PRO A 112 5.09 -1.42 -0.29
C PRO A 112 3.57 -1.16 -0.22
N LEU A 113 2.78 -2.18 -0.55
CA LEU A 113 1.33 -2.11 -0.75
C LEU A 113 0.62 -1.49 0.46
N GLY A 114 0.04 -0.30 0.28
CA GLY A 114 -0.70 0.38 1.33
C GLY A 114 0.12 1.08 2.41
N CYS A 115 1.46 0.97 2.44
CA CYS A 115 2.29 1.58 3.48
C CYS A 115 2.38 3.12 3.39
N GLY A 116 2.33 3.72 2.23
CA GLY A 116 2.43 5.17 2.09
C GLY A 116 1.13 5.88 2.50
N ASN A 117 0.41 6.44 1.54
CA ASN A 117 -0.89 7.09 1.78
C ASN A 117 -1.99 6.14 2.29
N GLY A 118 -1.73 4.85 2.42
CA GLY A 118 -2.63 3.82 2.93
C GLY A 118 -2.59 3.67 4.45
N GLY A 119 -1.47 4.04 5.08
CA GLY A 119 -1.29 4.01 6.53
C GLY A 119 -1.03 2.62 7.11
N LEU A 120 -0.71 1.62 6.28
CA LEU A 120 -0.28 0.32 6.77
C LEU A 120 1.21 0.34 7.14
N GLU A 121 1.57 -0.47 8.13
CA GLU A 121 2.94 -0.60 8.60
C GLU A 121 3.73 -1.63 7.76
N TRP A 122 5.00 -1.29 7.45
CA TRP A 122 5.89 -2.20 6.73
C TRP A 122 6.10 -3.54 7.43
N SER A 123 6.17 -3.50 8.76
CA SER A 123 6.32 -4.70 9.59
C SER A 123 5.18 -5.72 9.45
N GLU A 124 4.04 -5.30 8.93
CA GLU A 124 2.90 -6.18 8.64
C GLU A 124 2.83 -6.53 7.16
N VAL A 125 3.04 -5.54 6.28
CA VAL A 125 2.87 -5.69 4.83
C VAL A 125 4.04 -6.45 4.20
N GLY A 126 5.28 -6.21 4.62
CA GLY A 126 6.46 -6.91 4.10
C GLY A 126 6.38 -8.43 4.27
N PRO A 127 6.21 -8.93 5.53
CA PRO A 127 6.00 -10.35 5.79
C PRO A 127 4.79 -10.95 5.06
N LEU A 128 3.67 -10.22 4.98
CA LEU A 128 2.49 -10.68 4.26
C LEU A 128 2.77 -10.89 2.77
N ILE A 129 3.42 -9.93 2.11
CA ILE A 129 3.79 -10.05 0.69
C ILE A 129 4.73 -11.25 0.48
N TYR A 130 5.73 -11.40 1.34
CA TYR A 130 6.65 -12.53 1.29
C TYR A 130 5.89 -13.84 1.43
N GLN A 131 5.08 -14.00 2.46
CA GLN A 131 4.29 -15.21 2.72
C GLN A 131 3.42 -15.63 1.53
N LYS A 132 2.84 -14.65 0.82
CA LYS A 132 1.89 -14.93 -0.28
C LYS A 132 2.58 -15.19 -1.63
N LEU A 133 3.79 -14.67 -1.83
CA LEU A 133 4.38 -14.64 -3.17
C LEU A 133 5.73 -15.36 -3.28
N HIS A 134 6.44 -15.67 -2.17
CA HIS A 134 7.81 -16.20 -2.24
C HIS A 134 7.92 -17.57 -2.94
N ASP A 135 6.85 -18.38 -2.89
CA ASP A 135 6.80 -19.71 -3.53
C ASP A 135 6.48 -19.65 -5.02
N LEU A 136 6.16 -18.47 -5.56
CA LEU A 136 5.91 -18.35 -6.99
C LEU A 136 7.20 -18.61 -7.79
N PRO A 137 7.15 -19.35 -8.90
CA PRO A 137 8.30 -19.67 -9.73
C PRO A 137 8.72 -18.48 -10.63
N ILE A 138 8.80 -17.27 -10.05
CA ILE A 138 9.14 -16.01 -10.73
C ILE A 138 10.14 -15.21 -9.92
N ASP A 139 10.81 -14.25 -10.53
CA ASP A 139 11.65 -13.29 -9.82
C ASP A 139 10.80 -12.16 -9.25
N ILE A 140 11.00 -11.85 -7.96
CA ILE A 140 10.22 -10.83 -7.25
C ILE A 140 11.14 -9.80 -6.60
N GLU A 141 10.90 -8.54 -6.89
CA GLU A 141 11.52 -7.37 -6.27
C GLU A 141 10.48 -6.61 -5.44
N LEU A 142 10.63 -6.68 -4.12
CA LEU A 142 9.76 -5.95 -3.19
C LEU A 142 10.46 -4.67 -2.72
N PHE A 143 9.96 -3.53 -3.14
CA PHE A 143 10.48 -2.23 -2.73
C PHE A 143 9.89 -1.83 -1.37
N ALA A 144 10.77 -1.74 -0.37
CA ALA A 144 10.40 -1.28 0.97
C ALA A 144 10.28 0.25 1.02
N PRO A 145 9.58 0.83 2.01
CA PRO A 145 9.56 2.27 2.23
C PRO A 145 10.96 2.83 2.44
N TYR A 146 11.22 4.06 1.98
CA TYR A 146 12.47 4.74 2.27
C TYR A 146 12.68 4.86 3.77
N GLY A 147 13.91 4.59 4.22
CA GLY A 147 14.27 4.61 5.63
C GLY A 147 14.01 3.29 6.38
N THR A 148 13.51 2.27 5.71
CA THR A 148 13.38 0.93 6.31
C THR A 148 14.76 0.40 6.75
N PRO A 149 14.92 -0.04 8.02
CA PRO A 149 16.17 -0.61 8.49
C PRO A 149 16.56 -1.87 7.69
N LYS A 150 17.86 -2.03 7.41
CA LYS A 150 18.37 -3.18 6.63
C LYS A 150 17.93 -4.54 7.18
N GLN A 151 17.82 -4.65 8.51
CA GLN A 151 17.35 -5.87 9.19
C GLN A 151 15.92 -6.25 8.77
N GLN A 152 15.09 -5.29 8.40
CA GLN A 152 13.71 -5.54 7.95
C GLN A 152 13.61 -5.86 6.44
N LEU A 153 14.73 -5.94 5.74
CA LEU A 153 14.81 -6.38 4.35
C LEU A 153 15.30 -7.82 4.22
N THR A 154 15.69 -8.45 5.32
CA THR A 154 16.22 -9.82 5.32
C THR A 154 15.08 -10.84 5.20
N GLU A 155 15.41 -11.99 4.63
CA GLU A 155 14.49 -13.11 4.54
C GLU A 155 14.02 -13.56 5.93
N GLU A 156 14.91 -13.54 6.93
CA GLU A 156 14.58 -13.87 8.31
C GLU A 156 13.45 -12.99 8.86
N PHE A 157 13.49 -11.67 8.60
CA PHE A 157 12.43 -10.77 9.01
C PHE A 157 11.14 -11.01 8.22
N LEU A 158 11.23 -11.19 6.91
CA LEU A 158 10.08 -11.35 6.04
C LEU A 158 9.38 -12.71 6.21
N SER A 159 10.12 -13.77 6.55
CA SER A 159 9.57 -15.10 6.81
C SER A 159 9.04 -15.26 8.24
N ALA A 160 9.34 -14.30 9.13
CA ALA A 160 8.80 -14.34 10.49
C ALA A 160 7.27 -14.35 10.45
N PRO A 161 6.60 -15.20 11.25
CA PRO A 161 5.14 -15.18 11.32
C PRO A 161 4.71 -13.78 11.71
N SER A 162 3.86 -13.15 10.88
CA SER A 162 3.33 -11.83 11.17
C SER A 162 2.70 -11.87 12.57
N GLN A 163 3.00 -10.87 13.41
CA GLN A 163 2.51 -10.83 14.80
C GLN A 163 0.97 -10.93 14.91
N MET A 164 0.25 -10.79 13.80
CA MET A 164 -1.20 -11.05 13.73
C MET A 164 -1.60 -12.50 13.99
N SER A 165 -0.71 -13.48 13.82
CA SER A 165 -1.03 -14.90 14.10
C SER A 165 -1.06 -15.24 15.59
N LEU A 166 -0.49 -14.39 16.45
CA LEU A 166 -0.38 -14.65 17.89
C LEU A 166 -1.24 -13.73 18.77
N GLU A 167 -1.72 -12.60 18.25
CA GLU A 167 -2.59 -11.70 18.99
C GLU A 167 -3.97 -11.65 18.30
N GLY A 168 -4.78 -12.66 18.56
CA GLY A 168 -6.21 -12.56 18.36
C GLY A 168 -6.74 -11.32 19.08
N ARG A 169 -7.17 -10.30 18.30
CA ARG A 169 -8.08 -9.23 18.73
C ARG A 169 -7.80 -8.60 20.12
N GLY A 170 -6.64 -8.03 20.30
CA GLY A 170 -6.40 -7.09 21.39
C GLY A 170 -5.90 -5.78 20.81
N ARG A 171 -6.75 -4.75 20.69
CA ARG A 171 -6.26 -3.39 20.61
C ARG A 171 -5.29 -3.23 21.78
N LYS A 172 -3.99 -3.04 21.53
CA LYS A 172 -3.09 -2.59 22.60
C LYS A 172 -3.72 -1.33 23.18
N HIS A 173 -4.25 -1.46 24.38
CA HIS A 173 -4.68 -0.32 25.18
C HIS A 173 -3.39 0.42 25.52
N VAL A 174 -2.98 1.37 24.67
CA VAL A 174 -1.95 2.32 25.05
C VAL A 174 -2.58 3.11 26.19
N PRO A 175 -2.07 2.99 27.43
CA PRO A 175 -2.64 3.75 28.52
C PRO A 175 -2.53 5.23 28.17
N LEU A 176 -3.65 5.91 28.13
CA LEU A 176 -3.69 7.36 27.90
C LEU A 176 -2.84 8.00 28.98
N ARG A 177 -1.72 8.60 28.58
CA ARG A 177 -0.91 9.38 29.51
C ARG A 177 -1.74 10.56 30.01
N PRO A 178 -1.69 10.90 31.29
CA PRO A 178 -2.46 12.02 31.86
C PRO A 178 -2.33 13.31 31.05
N GLU A 179 -1.13 13.54 30.49
CA GLU A 179 -0.84 14.71 29.65
C GLU A 179 -1.68 14.76 28.37
N TRP A 180 -2.04 13.59 27.83
CA TRP A 180 -2.85 13.51 26.61
C TRP A 180 -4.33 13.78 26.88
N VAL A 181 -4.80 13.45 28.09
CA VAL A 181 -6.17 13.75 28.50
C VAL A 181 -6.34 15.27 28.64
N VAL A 182 -5.38 15.96 29.26
CA VAL A 182 -5.39 17.41 29.37
C VAL A 182 -5.32 18.08 27.99
N LEU A 183 -4.48 17.58 27.09
CA LEU A 183 -4.34 18.12 25.75
C LEU A 183 -5.63 17.95 24.92
N MET A 184 -6.30 16.81 25.05
CA MET A 184 -7.60 16.56 24.37
C MET A 184 -8.69 17.49 24.90
N GLU A 185 -8.71 17.78 26.21
CA GLU A 185 -9.67 18.71 26.80
C GLU A 185 -9.43 20.16 26.35
N VAL A 186 -8.17 20.59 26.30
CA VAL A 186 -7.80 21.91 25.74
C VAL A 186 -8.20 22.04 24.28
N LEU A 187 -8.00 20.99 23.47
CA LEU A 187 -8.40 20.98 22.06
C LEU A 187 -9.92 21.06 21.92
N ARG A 188 -10.66 20.32 22.74
CA ARG A 188 -12.14 20.35 22.76
C ARG A 188 -12.66 21.74 23.12
N GLU A 189 -12.02 22.41 24.07
CA GLU A 189 -12.40 23.74 24.51
C GLU A 189 -12.07 24.82 23.45
N LEU A 190 -10.95 24.64 22.73
CA LEU A 190 -10.59 25.50 21.59
C LEU A 190 -11.54 25.32 20.40
N GLU A 191 -11.96 24.08 20.08
CA GLU A 191 -12.91 23.80 19.00
C GLU A 191 -14.34 24.28 19.32
N ALA A 192 -14.69 24.39 20.61
CA ALA A 192 -15.98 24.91 21.04
C ALA A 192 -16.11 26.44 20.91
N GLN A 193 -15.02 27.16 20.60
CA GLN A 193 -15.06 28.59 20.41
C GLN A 193 -15.61 28.98 19.02
N PRO A 194 -16.53 29.94 18.93
CA PRO A 194 -17.26 30.24 17.67
C PRO A 194 -16.41 30.75 16.50
N TYR A 195 -15.11 30.94 16.69
CA TYR A 195 -14.15 31.40 15.69
C TYR A 195 -12.91 30.53 15.53
N ALA A 196 -12.89 29.33 16.11
CA ALA A 196 -11.75 28.44 15.99
C ALA A 196 -11.75 27.72 14.64
N SER A 197 -10.68 27.85 13.86
CA SER A 197 -10.44 26.98 12.72
C SER A 197 -10.21 25.54 13.20
N PRO A 198 -10.70 24.51 12.49
CA PRO A 198 -10.49 23.14 12.92
C PRO A 198 -9.01 22.82 13.07
N VAL A 199 -8.64 22.27 14.22
CA VAL A 199 -7.25 21.92 14.55
C VAL A 199 -6.82 20.72 13.73
N GLY A 200 -6.04 20.96 12.67
CA GLY A 200 -5.50 19.92 11.81
C GLY A 200 -4.19 19.33 12.33
N ARG A 201 -3.82 18.16 11.83
CA ARG A 201 -2.59 17.41 12.19
C ARG A 201 -1.31 18.27 12.15
N THR A 202 -1.25 19.24 11.25
CA THR A 202 -0.09 20.14 11.08
C THR A 202 0.05 21.14 12.23
N ILE A 203 -1.04 21.55 12.85
CA ILE A 203 -1.01 22.44 14.02
C ILE A 203 -0.53 21.68 15.24
N PHE A 204 -0.92 20.41 15.37
CA PHE A 204 -0.51 19.54 16.45
C PHE A 204 1.03 19.32 16.49
N GLN A 205 1.65 19.16 15.32
CA GLN A 205 3.11 18.98 15.21
C GLN A 205 3.93 20.23 15.55
N LYS A 206 3.30 21.42 15.58
CA LYS A 206 3.99 22.68 15.93
C LYS A 206 3.89 23.05 17.42
N ILE A 207 3.04 22.36 18.18
CA ILE A 207 2.78 22.65 19.60
C ILE A 207 3.45 21.59 20.51
N SER A 208 3.78 20.43 19.97
CA SER A 208 4.52 19.35 20.65
C SER A 208 6.02 19.45 20.42
#